data_99e2080007a9bfc82c6f2474fbb56b67
#
_entry.id   99e2080007a9bfc82c6f2474fbb56b67
#
_cell.length_a   1.000
_cell.length_b   1.000
_cell.length_c   1.000
_cell.angle_alpha   90.00
_cell.angle_beta   90.00
_cell.angle_gamma   90.00
#
_symmetry.space_group_name_H-M   'P 1'
#
loop_
_entity.id
_entity.type
_entity.pdbx_description
1 polymer ?
#
loop_
_entity_poly.entity_id
_entity_poly.type
_entity_poly.pdbx_seq_one_letter_code
_entity_poly.pdbx_strand_id
1 'polypeptide(L)'
;MGTGDGEGYTAEPEPKYGRVMYCDDVAAGPPIWQVEDASRVVDVPLRLIKTKPEDYYVLLVRGNSMIDALIPDGSMVLIRKSDVPEHGKIQVIWIDDRVTLKRMREDEDHGWTLCYEDGTRRTIPLGNKNLIQGDFVAVLPPLSRPYMRGE
;
A
#
# COMPACT_ATOMS: atom_id res chain seq x y z
N MET A 1 -6.28 1.74 -47.76
CA MET A 1 -6.41 1.98 -47.26
C MET A 1 -6.43 1.90 -46.65
N GLY A 2 -6.31 1.75 -46.59
CA GLY A 2 -6.60 1.79 -46.05
C GLY A 2 -6.37 1.68 -45.32
N THR A 3 -6.30 1.68 -45.41
CA THR A 3 -6.25 1.81 -44.79
C THR A 3 -6.15 1.89 -44.00
N GLY A 4 -6.09 1.88 -43.93
CA GLY A 4 -6.18 2.00 -43.21
C GLY A 4 -6.24 1.77 -42.37
N ASP A 5 -6.38 1.47 -42.69
CA ASP A 5 -6.40 1.40 -41.93
C ASP A 5 -6.19 1.12 -40.90
N GLY A 6 -6.24 0.63 -41.08
CA GLY A 6 -5.95 0.11 -39.89
C GLY A 6 -5.40 0.84 -38.96
N GLU A 7 -5.25 1.58 -39.32
CA GLU A 7 -4.92 2.23 -38.51
C GLU A 7 -5.67 2.74 -37.79
N GLY A 8 -6.28 3.01 -38.09
CA GLY A 8 -6.99 3.59 -37.34
C GLY A 8 -7.55 2.90 -36.24
N TYR A 9 -7.80 1.89 -36.24
CA TYR A 9 -8.15 1.35 -35.17
C TYR A 9 -7.17 0.60 -34.75
N THR A 10 -6.63 0.88 -33.98
CA THR A 10 -5.78 0.08 -33.35
C THR A 10 -6.47 -0.54 -32.25
N ALA A 11 -6.02 -1.60 -31.82
CA ALA A 11 -6.37 -2.16 -30.56
C ALA A 11 -6.09 -1.14 -29.47
N GLU A 12 -6.86 -1.18 -28.42
CA GLU A 12 -6.55 -0.36 -27.29
C GLU A 12 -5.14 -0.62 -26.80
N PRO A 13 -4.44 0.40 -26.34
CA PRO A 13 -3.12 0.20 -25.79
C PRO A 13 -3.18 -0.81 -24.67
N GLU A 14 -2.19 -1.67 -24.59
CA GLU A 14 -2.09 -2.58 -23.45
C GLU A 14 -1.95 -1.79 -22.17
N PRO A 15 -2.54 -2.27 -21.06
CA PRO A 15 -2.31 -1.65 -19.78
C PRO A 15 -0.84 -1.57 -19.47
N LYS A 16 -0.39 -0.44 -18.96
CA LYS A 16 1.00 -0.28 -18.57
C LYS A 16 1.12 -0.50 -17.07
N TYR A 17 2.21 -1.14 -16.69
CA TYR A 17 2.48 -1.51 -15.31
C TYR A 17 3.87 -1.04 -14.92
N GLY A 18 4.03 -0.72 -13.64
CA GLY A 18 5.33 -0.52 -13.05
C GLY A 18 5.63 -1.65 -12.09
N ARG A 19 6.88 -2.03 -11.97
CA ARG A 19 7.30 -3.03 -11.00
C ARG A 19 7.56 -2.36 -9.67
N VAL A 20 6.82 -2.79 -8.66
CA VAL A 20 6.91 -2.23 -7.32
C VAL A 20 7.35 -3.33 -6.36
N MET A 21 8.27 -3.01 -5.47
CA MET A 21 8.78 -3.99 -4.52
C MET A 21 7.68 -4.50 -3.62
N TYR A 22 7.76 -5.79 -3.28
CA TYR A 22 6.84 -6.41 -2.33
C TYR A 22 7.54 -6.48 -0.96
N CYS A 23 6.84 -6.03 0.07
CA CYS A 23 7.34 -6.08 1.44
C CYS A 23 6.47 -6.99 2.29
N ASP A 24 7.11 -7.83 3.10
CA ASP A 24 6.38 -8.64 4.07
C ASP A 24 6.02 -7.79 5.28
N ASP A 25 4.91 -8.13 5.93
CA ASP A 25 4.46 -7.45 7.13
C ASP A 25 5.36 -7.74 8.35
N VAL A 26 6.21 -8.76 8.23
CA VAL A 26 7.16 -9.13 9.27
C VAL A 26 8.55 -8.84 8.72
N ALA A 27 8.92 -7.59 8.67
CA ALA A 27 10.22 -7.17 8.18
C ALA A 27 11.25 -7.20 9.30
N ALA A 28 12.53 -7.15 8.92
CA ALA A 28 13.63 -7.15 9.88
C ALA A 28 13.65 -5.91 10.77
N GLY A 29 12.90 -4.90 10.42
CA GLY A 29 12.79 -3.66 11.18
C GLY A 29 12.36 -2.50 10.30
N PRO A 30 12.00 -1.35 10.89
CA PRO A 30 11.66 -0.17 10.12
C PRO A 30 12.90 0.55 9.61
N PRO A 31 12.80 1.21 8.44
CA PRO A 31 11.63 1.19 7.59
C PRO A 31 11.52 -0.14 6.84
N ILE A 32 10.30 -0.62 6.70
CA ILE A 32 10.07 -1.96 6.13
C ILE A 32 10.44 -2.07 4.65
N TRP A 33 10.53 -0.94 3.94
CA TRP A 33 10.95 -0.93 2.54
C TRP A 33 12.49 -0.98 2.38
N GLN A 34 13.23 -0.93 3.48
CA GLN A 34 14.67 -1.00 3.44
C GLN A 34 15.10 -2.46 3.55
N VAL A 35 14.80 -3.22 2.52
CA VAL A 35 15.14 -4.64 2.50
C VAL A 35 16.37 -4.83 1.63
N GLU A 36 17.27 -5.71 2.07
CA GLU A 36 18.48 -5.99 1.31
C GLU A 36 18.18 -6.75 0.04
N ASP A 37 17.12 -7.55 0.06
CA ASP A 37 16.76 -8.34 -1.11
C ASP A 37 15.36 -7.94 -1.57
N ALA A 38 15.29 -6.97 -2.45
CA ALA A 38 14.05 -6.57 -3.09
C ALA A 38 13.78 -7.42 -4.33
N SER A 39 13.95 -8.74 -4.21
CA SER A 39 13.83 -9.64 -5.34
C SER A 39 12.39 -9.87 -5.77
N ARG A 40 11.43 -9.72 -4.87
CA ARG A 40 10.02 -9.91 -5.22
C ARG A 40 9.36 -8.59 -5.56
N VAL A 41 8.61 -8.59 -6.65
CA VAL A 41 7.92 -7.40 -7.16
C VAL A 41 6.49 -7.76 -7.52
N VAL A 42 5.67 -6.73 -7.63
CA VAL A 42 4.28 -6.83 -8.07
C VAL A 42 4.10 -5.85 -9.21
N ASP A 43 3.41 -6.25 -10.26
CA ASP A 43 3.05 -5.36 -11.35
C ASP A 43 1.87 -4.49 -10.90
N VAL A 44 2.06 -3.19 -10.92
CA VAL A 44 1.06 -2.22 -10.46
C VAL A 44 0.67 -1.33 -11.63
N PRO A 45 -0.64 -1.13 -11.87
CA PRO A 45 -1.05 -0.22 -12.94
C PRO A 45 -0.43 1.17 -12.78
N LEU A 46 0.18 1.67 -13.85
CA LEU A 46 0.88 2.95 -13.79
C LEU A 46 -0.02 4.12 -13.41
N ARG A 47 -1.31 4.02 -13.67
CA ARG A 47 -2.24 5.09 -13.28
C ARG A 47 -2.28 5.32 -11.77
N LEU A 48 -1.85 4.33 -10.98
CA LEU A 48 -1.83 4.43 -9.51
C LEU A 48 -0.52 5.01 -8.99
N ILE A 49 0.50 5.09 -9.83
CA ILE A 49 1.83 5.55 -9.45
C ILE A 49 1.98 6.99 -9.94
N LYS A 50 1.93 7.95 -9.00
CA LYS A 50 1.94 9.37 -9.35
C LYS A 50 3.34 9.92 -9.57
N THR A 51 4.35 9.28 -9.03
CA THR A 51 5.74 9.71 -9.17
C THR A 51 6.54 8.63 -9.89
N LYS A 52 7.15 7.71 -9.17
CA LYS A 52 7.92 6.63 -9.76
C LYS A 52 7.76 5.36 -8.92
N PRO A 53 7.93 4.18 -9.50
CA PRO A 53 7.73 2.93 -8.75
C PRO A 53 8.56 2.82 -7.47
N GLU A 54 9.75 3.38 -7.47
CA GLU A 54 10.65 3.33 -6.31
C GLU A 54 10.12 4.07 -5.09
N ASP A 55 9.13 4.95 -5.27
CA ASP A 55 8.51 5.67 -4.15
C ASP A 55 7.42 4.86 -3.46
N TYR A 56 7.17 3.62 -3.92
CA TYR A 56 6.05 2.79 -3.45
C TYR A 56 6.52 1.39 -3.07
N TYR A 57 5.66 0.70 -2.35
CA TYR A 57 5.80 -0.74 -2.12
C TYR A 57 4.42 -1.36 -2.02
N VAL A 58 4.37 -2.68 -2.12
CA VAL A 58 3.14 -3.46 -2.03
C VAL A 58 3.20 -4.30 -0.77
N LEU A 59 2.08 -4.36 -0.07
CA LEU A 59 1.96 -5.07 1.20
C LEU A 59 0.74 -5.96 1.16
N LEU A 60 0.81 -7.13 1.78
CA LEU A 60 -0.33 -8.02 1.96
C LEU A 60 -1.01 -7.69 3.28
N VAL A 61 -2.30 -7.42 3.24
CA VAL A 61 -3.08 -7.09 4.43
C VAL A 61 -3.51 -8.38 5.12
N ARG A 62 -3.32 -8.41 6.43
CA ARG A 62 -3.76 -9.52 7.26
C ARG A 62 -4.76 -9.00 8.28
N GLY A 63 -5.88 -9.70 8.41
CA GLY A 63 -6.92 -9.32 9.35
C GLY A 63 -7.93 -8.35 8.75
N ASN A 64 -8.94 -8.02 9.53
CA ASN A 64 -10.10 -7.27 9.08
C ASN A 64 -10.27 -5.91 9.77
N SER A 65 -9.20 -5.36 10.34
CA SER A 65 -9.30 -4.09 11.07
C SER A 65 -9.73 -2.92 10.22
N MET A 66 -9.65 -3.04 8.89
CA MET A 66 -10.01 -1.99 7.95
C MET A 66 -11.09 -2.44 6.96
N ILE A 67 -11.89 -3.44 7.33
CA ILE A 67 -12.90 -3.99 6.42
C ILE A 67 -13.94 -2.95 6.00
N ASP A 68 -14.30 -2.02 6.89
CA ASP A 68 -15.26 -0.97 6.57
C ASP A 68 -14.69 0.08 5.62
N ALA A 69 -13.38 0.11 5.45
CA ALA A 69 -12.73 0.94 4.43
C ALA A 69 -12.55 0.18 3.12
N LEU A 70 -13.18 -0.99 2.98
CA LEU A 70 -13.10 -1.85 1.80
C LEU A 70 -11.71 -2.43 1.59
N ILE A 71 -11.02 -2.71 2.69
CA ILE A 71 -9.71 -3.36 2.68
C ILE A 71 -9.84 -4.67 3.45
N PRO A 72 -10.26 -5.75 2.79
CA PRO A 72 -10.43 -7.04 3.47
C PRO A 72 -9.11 -7.76 3.68
N ASP A 73 -9.15 -8.74 4.58
CA ASP A 73 -8.04 -9.66 4.78
C ASP A 73 -7.60 -10.27 3.45
N GLY A 74 -6.31 -10.36 3.23
CA GLY A 74 -5.76 -10.93 2.00
C GLY A 74 -5.60 -9.95 0.85
N SER A 75 -5.96 -8.68 1.04
CA SER A 75 -5.78 -7.67 -0.01
C SER A 75 -4.30 -7.37 -0.23
N MET A 76 -3.92 -7.21 -1.50
CA MET A 76 -2.64 -6.62 -1.84
C MET A 76 -2.87 -5.12 -1.98
N VAL A 77 -2.09 -4.33 -1.27
CA VAL A 77 -2.29 -2.87 -1.24
C VAL A 77 -1.04 -2.14 -1.69
N LEU A 78 -1.24 -1.05 -2.41
CA LEU A 78 -0.16 -0.16 -2.84
C LEU A 78 0.03 0.90 -1.78
N ILE A 79 1.26 1.07 -1.34
CA ILE A 79 1.62 2.03 -0.30
C ILE A 79 2.68 2.98 -0.85
N ARG A 80 2.50 4.27 -0.60
CA ARG A 80 3.53 5.26 -0.90
C ARG A 80 4.39 5.45 0.34
N LYS A 81 5.69 5.39 0.18
CA LYS A 81 6.64 5.54 1.29
C LYS A 81 6.46 6.90 1.95
N SER A 82 6.35 6.90 3.27
CA SER A 82 6.23 8.13 4.05
C SER A 82 6.52 7.80 5.51
N ASP A 83 7.07 8.74 6.24
CA ASP A 83 7.27 8.62 7.68
C ASP A 83 6.56 9.72 8.47
N VAL A 84 5.64 10.42 7.83
CA VAL A 84 4.94 11.55 8.43
C VAL A 84 3.48 11.19 8.70
N PRO A 85 3.00 11.32 9.94
CA PRO A 85 1.58 11.08 10.23
C PRO A 85 0.71 12.17 9.60
N GLU A 86 -0.41 11.75 9.02
CA GLU A 86 -1.34 12.69 8.40
C GLU A 86 -2.77 12.38 8.82
N HIS A 87 -3.45 13.40 9.32
CA HIS A 87 -4.83 13.26 9.77
C HIS A 87 -5.74 12.86 8.63
N GLY A 88 -6.58 11.86 8.88
CA GLY A 88 -7.59 11.39 7.93
C GLY A 88 -7.09 10.36 6.94
N LYS A 89 -5.80 10.11 6.87
CA LYS A 89 -5.26 9.10 5.96
C LYS A 89 -5.22 7.72 6.58
N ILE A 90 -5.37 6.71 5.76
CA ILE A 90 -5.04 5.35 6.16
C ILE A 90 -3.55 5.18 5.92
N GLN A 91 -2.82 4.80 6.95
CA GLN A 91 -1.38 4.68 6.87
C GLN A 91 -0.91 3.34 7.41
N VAL A 92 0.28 2.94 7.00
CA VAL A 92 0.97 1.75 7.50
C VAL A 92 1.79 2.18 8.70
N ILE A 93 1.61 1.49 9.82
CA ILE A 93 2.30 1.82 11.07
C ILE A 93 3.04 0.59 11.58
N TRP A 94 4.27 0.78 12.02
CA TRP A 94 5.07 -0.24 12.68
C TRP A 94 4.69 -0.29 14.16
N ILE A 95 4.14 -1.40 14.61
CA ILE A 95 3.71 -1.60 15.99
C ILE A 95 4.05 -3.03 16.41
N ASP A 96 4.73 -3.19 17.56
CA ASP A 96 5.01 -4.51 18.15
C ASP A 96 5.64 -5.46 17.13
N ASP A 97 6.69 -4.98 16.46
CA ASP A 97 7.49 -5.75 15.51
C ASP A 97 6.73 -6.22 14.26
N ARG A 98 5.67 -5.54 13.91
CA ARG A 98 4.93 -5.80 12.66
C ARG A 98 4.26 -4.53 12.18
N VAL A 99 3.70 -4.59 10.98
CA VAL A 99 2.98 -3.45 10.42
C VAL A 99 1.48 -3.71 10.42
N THR A 100 0.73 -2.63 10.50
CA THR A 100 -0.72 -2.65 10.41
C THR A 100 -1.19 -1.42 9.66
N LEU A 101 -2.41 -1.49 9.11
CA LEU A 101 -3.08 -0.35 8.50
C LEU A 101 -4.13 0.18 9.46
N LYS A 102 -4.13 1.49 9.66
CA LYS A 102 -5.13 2.16 10.49
C LYS A 102 -5.42 3.53 9.92
N ARG A 103 -6.59 4.08 10.25
CA ARG A 103 -6.91 5.47 9.93
C ARG A 103 -6.24 6.35 10.98
N MET A 104 -5.46 7.33 10.53
CA MET A 104 -4.81 8.28 11.43
C MET A 104 -5.75 9.40 11.77
N ARG A 105 -5.79 9.77 13.04
CA ARG A 105 -6.60 10.88 13.49
C ARG A 105 -5.82 11.69 14.53
N GLU A 106 -5.82 12.98 14.36
CA GLU A 106 -5.22 13.89 15.33
C GLU A 106 -6.32 14.72 15.97
N ASP A 107 -6.32 14.83 17.29
CA ASP A 107 -7.20 15.77 17.99
C ASP A 107 -6.42 16.50 19.07
N GLU A 108 -7.02 17.62 19.54
CA GLU A 108 -6.33 18.50 20.48
C GLU A 108 -6.12 17.87 21.84
N ASP A 109 -7.01 16.97 22.25
CA ASP A 109 -6.95 16.42 23.61
C ASP A 109 -6.10 15.16 23.69
N HIS A 110 -6.08 14.36 22.62
CA HIS A 110 -5.46 13.04 22.65
C HIS A 110 -4.26 12.89 21.71
N GLY A 111 -3.94 13.93 20.94
CA GLY A 111 -2.87 13.85 19.96
C GLY A 111 -3.21 12.88 18.83
N TRP A 112 -2.24 12.09 18.41
CA TRP A 112 -2.43 11.14 17.32
C TRP A 112 -3.00 9.83 17.82
N THR A 113 -4.06 9.36 17.16
CA THR A 113 -4.66 8.07 17.44
C THR A 113 -4.80 7.26 16.17
N LEU A 114 -4.77 5.94 16.34
CA LEU A 114 -4.93 4.95 15.27
C LEU A 114 -6.31 4.36 15.38
N CYS A 115 -7.12 4.50 14.33
CA CYS A 115 -8.52 4.12 14.38
C CYS A 115 -8.75 2.85 13.55
N TYR A 116 -9.43 1.88 14.15
CA TYR A 116 -9.93 0.72 13.44
C TYR A 116 -11.14 1.13 12.61
N GLU A 117 -11.33 0.48 11.48
CA GLU A 117 -12.53 0.66 10.65
C GLU A 117 -13.17 -0.70 10.41
N ASP A 118 -13.62 -1.31 11.50
CA ASP A 118 -14.22 -2.65 11.49
C ASP A 118 -15.55 -2.68 12.26
N GLY A 119 -16.14 -1.50 12.51
CA GLY A 119 -17.41 -1.38 13.24
C GLY A 119 -17.26 -1.30 14.74
N THR A 120 -16.07 -1.54 15.29
CA THR A 120 -15.88 -1.57 16.75
C THR A 120 -15.62 -0.21 17.36
N ARG A 121 -15.25 0.78 16.56
CA ARG A 121 -14.81 2.10 17.01
C ARG A 121 -13.59 2.06 17.91
N ARG A 122 -12.81 0.98 17.85
CA ARG A 122 -11.59 0.90 18.63
C ARG A 122 -10.57 1.90 18.14
N THR A 123 -9.84 2.46 19.07
CA THR A 123 -8.69 3.32 18.79
C THR A 123 -7.56 2.96 19.71
N ILE A 124 -6.33 3.21 19.26
CA ILE A 124 -5.16 3.09 20.10
C ILE A 124 -4.31 4.34 19.91
N PRO A 125 -3.64 4.83 20.97
CA PRO A 125 -2.79 6.00 20.82
C PRO A 125 -1.54 5.66 20.01
N LEU A 126 -1.03 6.63 19.26
CA LEU A 126 0.24 6.48 18.59
C LEU A 126 1.34 6.65 19.64
N GLY A 127 2.07 5.58 19.92
CA GLY A 127 3.13 5.59 20.91
C GLY A 127 4.47 6.05 20.31
N ASN A 128 5.43 6.33 21.19
CA ASN A 128 6.75 6.80 20.77
C ASN A 128 7.53 5.79 19.94
N LYS A 129 7.22 4.51 20.08
CA LYS A 129 7.89 3.45 19.34
C LYS A 129 7.14 3.04 18.10
N ASN A 130 6.01 3.68 17.81
CA ASN A 130 5.23 3.40 16.62
C ASN A 130 5.68 4.33 15.51
N LEU A 131 5.97 3.77 14.35
CA LEU A 131 6.56 4.52 13.26
C LEU A 131 5.68 4.40 12.02
N ILE A 132 5.41 5.55 11.40
CA ILE A 132 4.68 5.59 10.14
C ILE A 132 5.58 5.02 9.04
N GLN A 133 5.03 4.12 8.23
CA GLN A 133 5.78 3.45 7.17
C GLN A 133 5.25 3.79 5.78
N GLY A 134 4.13 4.46 5.67
CA GLY A 134 3.62 4.88 4.38
C GLY A 134 2.15 5.18 4.36
N ASP A 135 1.70 5.68 3.21
CA ASP A 135 0.32 6.06 2.95
C ASP A 135 -0.36 5.02 2.08
N PHE A 136 -1.53 4.59 2.48
CA PHE A 136 -2.35 3.70 1.64
C PHE A 136 -2.78 4.45 0.38
N VAL A 137 -2.60 3.82 -0.77
CA VAL A 137 -2.99 4.39 -2.06
C VAL A 137 -4.21 3.67 -2.61
N ALA A 138 -4.15 2.34 -2.71
CA ALA A 138 -5.23 1.57 -3.35
C ALA A 138 -5.10 0.09 -3.05
N VAL A 139 -6.22 -0.60 -3.12
CA VAL A 139 -6.24 -2.06 -3.19
C VAL A 139 -5.94 -2.45 -4.64
N LEU A 140 -5.02 -3.36 -4.84
CA LEU A 140 -4.65 -3.82 -6.17
C LEU A 140 -5.68 -4.80 -6.73
N PRO A 141 -5.68 -5.03 -8.05
CA PRO A 141 -6.60 -6.00 -8.65
C PRO A 141 -6.48 -7.38 -8.00
N PRO A 142 -7.58 -8.15 -7.95
CA PRO A 142 -7.63 -9.40 -7.18
C PRO A 142 -6.61 -10.46 -7.57
N LEU A 143 -6.10 -10.43 -8.79
CA LEU A 143 -5.12 -11.41 -9.24
C LEU A 143 -3.68 -10.94 -9.11
N SER A 144 -3.48 -9.77 -8.51
CA SER A 144 -2.13 -9.28 -8.27
C SER A 144 -1.40 -10.18 -7.29
N ARG A 145 -0.15 -10.51 -7.59
CA ARG A 145 0.66 -11.34 -6.70
C ARG A 145 2.13 -11.04 -6.92
N PRO A 146 2.96 -11.28 -5.90
CA PRO A 146 4.40 -11.08 -6.05
C PRO A 146 5.03 -12.17 -6.90
N TYR A 147 6.08 -11.81 -7.62
CA TYR A 147 6.89 -12.75 -8.36
C TYR A 147 8.37 -12.33 -8.24
N MET A 148 9.27 -13.25 -8.59
CA MET A 148 10.70 -12.97 -8.51
C MET A 148 11.11 -12.06 -9.66
N ARG A 149 11.88 -11.03 -9.32
CA ARG A 149 12.43 -10.14 -10.34
C ARG A 149 13.30 -10.95 -11.28
N GLY A 150 13.11 -10.77 -12.56
CA GLY A 150 13.82 -11.53 -13.57
C GLY A 150 13.04 -12.69 -14.16
N GLU A 151 11.85 -12.97 -13.65
CA GLU A 151 10.96 -13.96 -14.25
C GLU A 151 10.16 -13.39 -15.40
#